data_0a4e71e5d14508461e58e511c79df954
#
_entry.id   0a4e71e5d14508461e58e511c79df954
#
_cell.length_a   1.000
_cell.length_b   1.000
_cell.length_c   1.000
_cell.angle_alpha   90.00
_cell.angle_beta   90.00
_cell.angle_gamma   90.00
#
_symmetry.space_group_name_H-M   'P 1'
#
loop_
_entity.id
_entity.type
_entity.pdbx_description
1 polymer ?
#
loop_
_entity_poly.entity_id
_entity_poly.type
_entity_poly.pdbx_seq_one_letter_code
_entity_poly.pdbx_strand_id
1 'polypeptide(L)'
;MRIFLKTIFWVFGLSLTILILISAYYFAFYFNFFGTLETAGKNINKPYPDYLLQSKIQSQLKHTNTEKQILFGDTHVHSTFSTDAFLWSLKNFNGEGPHLMAEACDYARFCSAIDFWVATDHAEVSTPRKWAETIKAVQNCEAVNQGDRTKDLITFVGFEWTQIDPSNKEDHYGHKNVLFLETDQSLLPNVPFGAAGYTSAGFRDLDGFASAKINMLSASVVDFSNRDRYADFIAFYEEVVANPDCDINDINYLDCY
;
A
#
# COMPACT_ATOMS: atom_id res chain seq x y z
N MET A 1 -12.83 50.68 32.73
CA MET A 1 -13.41 49.46 33.28
C MET A 1 -14.29 48.69 32.26
N ARG A 2 -15.31 49.29 31.62
CA ARG A 2 -16.19 48.61 30.65
C ARG A 2 -15.45 48.06 29.38
N ILE A 3 -14.51 48.83 28.86
CA ILE A 3 -13.73 48.40 27.67
C ILE A 3 -12.85 47.20 28.06
N PHE A 4 -12.15 47.25 29.16
CA PHE A 4 -11.30 46.19 29.68
C PHE A 4 -12.06 44.86 29.89
N LEU A 5 -13.25 44.94 30.50
CA LEU A 5 -14.12 43.75 30.66
C LEU A 5 -14.60 43.18 29.33
N LYS A 6 -14.92 44.02 28.33
CA LYS A 6 -15.29 43.56 27.00
C LYS A 6 -14.12 42.85 26.31
N THR A 7 -12.90 43.40 26.40
CA THR A 7 -11.71 42.78 25.82
C THR A 7 -11.43 41.41 26.44
N ILE A 8 -11.51 41.30 27.78
CA ILE A 8 -11.37 40.01 28.47
C ILE A 8 -12.42 39.00 27.98
N PHE A 9 -13.68 39.44 27.87
CA PHE A 9 -14.75 38.55 27.39
C PHE A 9 -14.52 38.06 25.96
N TRP A 10 -14.07 38.93 25.05
CA TRP A 10 -13.73 38.54 23.68
C TRP A 10 -12.52 37.62 23.60
N VAL A 11 -11.46 37.87 24.36
CA VAL A 11 -10.30 37.02 24.44
C VAL A 11 -10.68 35.64 24.98
N PHE A 12 -11.45 35.59 26.04
CA PHE A 12 -11.93 34.33 26.61
C PHE A 12 -12.84 33.56 25.63
N GLY A 13 -13.78 34.25 24.97
CA GLY A 13 -14.66 33.67 23.98
C GLY A 13 -13.87 33.10 22.80
N LEU A 14 -12.88 33.83 22.27
CA LEU A 14 -12.00 33.38 21.20
C LEU A 14 -11.17 32.14 21.62
N SER A 15 -10.59 32.19 22.83
CA SER A 15 -9.80 31.05 23.33
C SER A 15 -10.66 29.81 23.52
N LEU A 16 -11.88 29.96 24.02
CA LEU A 16 -12.83 28.85 24.17
C LEU A 16 -13.24 28.28 22.80
N THR A 17 -13.49 29.13 21.81
CA THR A 17 -13.82 28.70 20.45
C THR A 17 -12.67 27.91 19.84
N ILE A 18 -11.43 28.40 19.96
CA ILE A 18 -10.24 27.71 19.46
C ILE A 18 -10.09 26.34 20.15
N LEU A 19 -10.30 26.28 21.46
CA LEU A 19 -10.22 25.01 22.20
C LEU A 19 -11.27 24.00 21.70
N ILE A 20 -12.50 24.45 21.46
CA ILE A 20 -13.57 23.60 20.92
C ILE A 20 -13.22 23.10 19.54
N LEU A 21 -12.70 23.95 18.65
CA LEU A 21 -12.31 23.54 17.29
C LEU A 21 -11.16 22.53 17.31
N ILE A 22 -10.16 22.75 18.15
CA ILE A 22 -9.06 21.80 18.35
C ILE A 22 -9.62 20.46 18.87
N SER A 23 -10.47 20.49 19.89
CA SER A 23 -11.06 19.27 20.44
C SER A 23 -11.92 18.53 19.42
N ALA A 24 -12.70 19.25 18.62
CA ALA A 24 -13.50 18.67 17.54
C ALA A 24 -12.63 18.03 16.45
N TYR A 25 -11.51 18.69 16.07
CA TYR A 25 -10.54 18.12 15.15
C TYR A 25 -9.93 16.82 15.69
N TYR A 26 -9.47 16.84 16.95
CA TYR A 26 -8.92 15.66 17.60
C TYR A 26 -9.92 14.51 17.67
N PHE A 27 -11.16 14.82 18.02
CA PHE A 27 -12.24 13.84 18.04
C PHE A 27 -12.48 13.24 16.64
N ALA A 28 -12.64 14.09 15.64
CA ALA A 28 -12.88 13.66 14.27
C ALA A 28 -11.72 12.77 13.74
N PHE A 29 -10.48 13.15 14.02
CA PHE A 29 -9.32 12.36 13.63
C PHE A 29 -9.27 11.02 14.37
N TYR A 30 -9.46 11.03 15.69
CA TYR A 30 -9.40 9.81 16.51
C TYR A 30 -10.45 8.76 16.09
N PHE A 31 -11.65 9.23 15.72
CA PHE A 31 -12.72 8.38 15.24
C PHE A 31 -12.72 8.19 13.72
N ASN A 32 -11.63 8.52 13.07
CA ASN A 32 -11.38 8.27 11.65
C ASN A 32 -12.43 8.87 10.70
N PHE A 33 -12.93 10.09 11.01
CA PHE A 33 -13.89 10.77 10.12
C PHE A 33 -13.26 11.29 8.82
N PHE A 34 -11.95 11.35 8.73
CA PHE A 34 -11.22 11.86 7.56
C PHE A 34 -10.56 10.74 6.74
N GLY A 35 -10.41 9.54 7.31
CA GLY A 35 -9.73 8.44 6.65
C GLY A 35 -10.60 7.77 5.60
N THR A 36 -9.98 7.38 4.52
CA THR A 36 -10.59 6.59 3.45
C THR A 36 -9.74 5.35 3.19
N LEU A 37 -10.39 4.26 2.80
CA LEU A 37 -9.66 3.07 2.38
C LEU A 37 -9.05 3.31 1.00
N GLU A 38 -7.74 3.18 0.89
CA GLU A 38 -7.04 3.32 -0.38
C GLU A 38 -7.48 2.23 -1.37
N THR A 39 -7.54 2.62 -2.64
CA THR A 39 -7.75 1.71 -3.76
C THR A 39 -6.46 1.53 -4.53
N ALA A 40 -6.44 0.59 -5.44
CA ALA A 40 -5.30 0.38 -6.33
C ALA A 40 -4.98 1.55 -7.27
N GLY A 41 -5.87 2.52 -7.36
CA GLY A 41 -5.73 3.67 -8.26
C GLY A 41 -6.19 3.37 -9.69
N LYS A 42 -5.80 4.24 -10.61
CA LYS A 42 -6.14 4.12 -12.04
C LYS A 42 -4.89 4.33 -12.88
N ASN A 43 -4.69 3.47 -13.85
CA ASN A 43 -3.59 3.59 -14.79
C ASN A 43 -3.78 4.74 -15.76
N ILE A 44 -2.66 5.30 -16.20
CA ILE A 44 -2.63 6.31 -17.26
C ILE A 44 -2.91 5.62 -18.61
N ASN A 45 -4.00 6.01 -19.23
CA ASN A 45 -4.34 5.53 -20.57
C ASN A 45 -3.74 6.46 -21.61
N LYS A 46 -2.50 6.23 -22.00
CA LYS A 46 -1.82 6.93 -23.09
C LYS A 46 -1.01 5.93 -23.93
N PRO A 47 -0.75 6.24 -25.22
CA PRO A 47 0.12 5.41 -26.04
C PRO A 47 1.52 5.26 -25.42
N TYR A 48 2.09 4.09 -25.59
CA TYR A 48 3.47 3.85 -25.21
C TYR A 48 4.40 4.69 -26.09
N PRO A 49 5.36 5.44 -25.52
CA PRO A 49 6.20 6.31 -26.32
C PRO A 49 7.07 5.54 -27.33
N ASP A 50 7.04 5.97 -28.60
CA ASP A 50 7.76 5.30 -29.68
C ASP A 50 9.26 5.15 -29.39
N TYR A 51 9.89 6.14 -28.75
CA TYR A 51 11.31 6.09 -28.44
C TYR A 51 11.65 5.00 -27.40
N LEU A 52 10.75 4.73 -26.45
CA LEU A 52 10.90 3.64 -25.49
C LEU A 52 10.71 2.27 -26.17
N LEU A 53 9.71 2.18 -27.05
CA LEU A 53 9.46 0.97 -27.82
C LEU A 53 10.69 0.64 -28.71
N GLN A 54 11.22 1.61 -29.41
CA GLN A 54 12.41 1.42 -30.23
C GLN A 54 13.63 1.02 -29.39
N SER A 55 13.81 1.62 -28.22
CA SER A 55 14.88 1.25 -27.29
C SER A 55 14.78 -0.21 -26.84
N LYS A 56 13.57 -0.66 -26.47
CA LYS A 56 13.31 -2.06 -26.11
C LYS A 56 13.62 -3.01 -27.28
N ILE A 57 13.10 -2.74 -28.46
CA ILE A 57 13.34 -3.55 -29.65
C ILE A 57 14.83 -3.64 -29.94
N GLN A 58 15.55 -2.55 -29.89
CA GLN A 58 17.00 -2.55 -30.13
C GLN A 58 17.78 -3.31 -29.07
N SER A 59 17.37 -3.21 -27.80
CA SER A 59 17.97 -3.99 -26.72
C SER A 59 17.75 -5.48 -26.91
N GLN A 60 16.56 -5.89 -27.28
CA GLN A 60 16.21 -7.26 -27.56
C GLN A 60 16.98 -7.79 -28.79
N LEU A 61 17.09 -7.01 -29.85
CA LEU A 61 17.81 -7.39 -31.08
C LEU A 61 19.31 -7.58 -30.87
N LYS A 62 19.94 -6.83 -29.96
CA LYS A 62 21.38 -7.01 -29.64
C LYS A 62 21.70 -8.37 -29.02
N HIS A 63 20.71 -9.03 -28.47
CA HIS A 63 20.89 -10.30 -27.76
C HIS A 63 20.30 -11.51 -28.50
N THR A 64 19.76 -11.33 -29.72
CA THR A 64 19.01 -12.33 -30.47
C THR A 64 19.84 -13.25 -31.36
N ASN A 65 21.12 -13.43 -31.12
CA ASN A 65 21.86 -14.53 -31.75
C ASN A 65 21.56 -15.90 -31.11
N THR A 66 20.61 -15.97 -30.21
CA THR A 66 20.14 -17.16 -29.51
C THR A 66 18.61 -17.19 -29.49
N GLU A 67 18.01 -18.39 -29.42
CA GLU A 67 16.56 -18.57 -29.24
C GLU A 67 16.03 -17.99 -27.91
N LYS A 68 16.92 -17.45 -27.06
CA LYS A 68 16.59 -16.89 -25.73
C LYS A 68 16.59 -15.38 -25.78
N GLN A 69 15.57 -14.79 -25.18
CA GLN A 69 15.48 -13.35 -24.94
C GLN A 69 16.03 -13.01 -23.55
N ILE A 70 16.63 -11.85 -23.42
CA ILE A 70 16.99 -11.26 -22.12
C ILE A 70 15.94 -10.19 -21.81
N LEU A 71 15.21 -10.40 -20.72
CA LEU A 71 14.19 -9.48 -20.23
C LEU A 71 14.67 -8.83 -18.94
N PHE A 72 14.35 -7.58 -18.78
CA PHE A 72 14.63 -6.78 -17.58
C PHE A 72 13.33 -6.47 -16.85
N GLY A 73 13.28 -6.73 -15.57
CA GLY A 73 12.09 -6.51 -14.79
C GLY A 73 12.35 -6.36 -13.30
N ASP A 74 11.30 -6.07 -12.58
CA ASP A 74 11.31 -5.95 -11.13
C ASP A 74 10.35 -6.98 -10.53
N THR A 75 10.87 -7.82 -9.66
CA THR A 75 10.11 -8.84 -8.94
C THR A 75 9.82 -8.47 -7.49
N HIS A 76 10.12 -7.25 -7.08
CA HIS A 76 9.94 -6.80 -5.70
C HIS A 76 9.43 -5.34 -5.68
N VAL A 77 8.12 -5.18 -5.80
CA VAL A 77 7.48 -3.87 -5.87
C VAL A 77 6.38 -3.76 -4.82
N HIS A 78 6.53 -2.78 -3.94
CA HIS A 78 5.55 -2.45 -2.92
C HIS A 78 4.74 -1.23 -3.30
N SER A 79 3.47 -1.25 -2.93
CA SER A 79 2.58 -0.09 -2.98
C SER A 79 2.21 0.36 -1.56
N THR A 80 1.30 1.30 -1.47
CA THR A 80 0.73 1.71 -0.18
C THR A 80 -0.10 0.62 0.52
N PHE A 81 -0.28 -0.54 -0.12
CA PHE A 81 -0.90 -1.69 0.53
C PHE A 81 0.05 -2.43 1.48
N SER A 82 1.35 -2.20 1.38
CA SER A 82 2.34 -2.60 2.37
C SER A 82 2.48 -1.55 3.47
N THR A 83 2.49 -1.98 4.73
CA THR A 83 2.60 -1.05 5.88
C THR A 83 3.89 -0.24 5.86
N ASP A 84 5.00 -0.87 5.54
CA ASP A 84 6.31 -0.25 5.45
C ASP A 84 6.35 0.80 4.34
N ALA A 85 5.93 0.45 3.12
CA ALA A 85 5.87 1.40 2.01
C ALA A 85 4.92 2.56 2.31
N PHE A 86 3.78 2.30 2.97
CA PHE A 86 2.87 3.35 3.41
C PHE A 86 3.54 4.29 4.42
N LEU A 87 4.17 3.74 5.46
CA LEU A 87 4.85 4.53 6.50
C LEU A 87 6.00 5.35 5.93
N TRP A 88 6.87 4.74 5.13
CA TRP A 88 7.99 5.43 4.51
C TRP A 88 7.55 6.50 3.51
N SER A 89 6.34 6.41 2.95
CA SER A 89 5.78 7.42 2.08
C SER A 89 5.31 8.68 2.82
N LEU A 90 5.12 8.62 4.14
CA LEU A 90 4.69 9.77 4.92
C LEU A 90 5.80 10.82 5.04
N LYS A 91 5.40 12.07 4.95
CA LYS A 91 6.34 13.21 4.93
C LYS A 91 7.17 13.33 6.21
N ASN A 92 6.64 12.91 7.36
CA ASN A 92 7.37 12.86 8.61
C ASN A 92 8.59 11.93 8.59
N PHE A 93 8.61 10.99 7.64
CA PHE A 93 9.72 10.07 7.40
C PHE A 93 10.52 10.45 6.14
N ASN A 94 10.39 11.71 5.67
CA ASN A 94 10.97 12.24 4.44
C ASN A 94 10.46 11.55 3.16
N GLY A 95 9.29 10.92 3.21
CA GLY A 95 8.64 10.34 2.06
C GLY A 95 8.07 11.42 1.13
N GLU A 96 7.96 11.10 -0.15
CA GLU A 96 7.42 11.99 -1.18
C GLU A 96 5.91 11.83 -1.41
N GLY A 97 5.31 10.94 -0.70
CA GLY A 97 3.91 10.54 -0.82
C GLY A 97 3.78 9.07 -1.20
N PRO A 98 2.57 8.53 -1.16
CA PRO A 98 2.34 7.14 -1.49
C PRO A 98 2.32 6.92 -2.98
N HIS A 99 2.64 5.74 -3.33
CA HIS A 99 2.48 5.24 -4.69
C HIS A 99 1.47 4.11 -4.69
N LEU A 100 0.33 4.36 -5.33
CA LEU A 100 -0.70 3.37 -5.52
C LEU A 100 -0.20 2.27 -6.49
N MET A 101 -0.83 1.11 -6.44
CA MET A 101 -0.45 -0.01 -7.31
C MET A 101 -0.51 0.37 -8.81
N ALA A 102 -1.50 1.16 -9.22
CA ALA A 102 -1.60 1.66 -10.59
C ALA A 102 -0.43 2.59 -10.96
N GLU A 103 0.05 3.40 -10.02
CA GLU A 103 1.19 4.29 -10.25
C GLU A 103 2.49 3.50 -10.38
N ALA A 104 2.65 2.42 -9.62
CA ALA A 104 3.79 1.51 -9.76
C ALA A 104 3.83 0.89 -11.17
N CYS A 105 2.68 0.45 -11.69
CA CYS A 105 2.55 0.00 -13.07
C CYS A 105 2.94 1.08 -14.08
N ASP A 106 2.42 2.29 -13.91
CA ASP A 106 2.70 3.40 -14.81
C ASP A 106 4.18 3.80 -14.79
N TYR A 107 4.80 3.75 -13.61
CA TYR A 107 6.25 3.97 -13.49
C TYR A 107 7.04 2.87 -14.21
N ALA A 108 6.69 1.61 -14.01
CA ALA A 108 7.32 0.48 -14.69
C ALA A 108 7.23 0.62 -16.22
N ARG A 109 6.06 1.06 -16.72
CA ARG A 109 5.80 1.22 -18.14
C ARG A 109 6.46 2.43 -18.76
N PHE A 110 6.28 3.61 -18.16
CA PHE A 110 6.60 4.89 -18.79
C PHE A 110 7.90 5.53 -18.32
N CYS A 111 8.40 5.14 -17.15
CA CYS A 111 9.64 5.70 -16.58
C CYS A 111 10.79 4.70 -16.64
N SER A 112 10.63 3.53 -16.06
CA SER A 112 11.68 2.48 -16.06
C SER A 112 11.76 1.74 -17.38
N ALA A 113 10.66 1.69 -18.13
CA ALA A 113 10.54 0.95 -19.40
C ALA A 113 11.00 -0.51 -19.30
N ILE A 114 10.73 -1.15 -18.17
CA ILE A 114 11.07 -2.56 -17.93
C ILE A 114 10.13 -3.50 -18.69
N ASP A 115 10.56 -4.74 -18.89
CA ASP A 115 9.80 -5.72 -19.67
C ASP A 115 8.71 -6.40 -18.82
N PHE A 116 8.95 -6.55 -17.52
CA PHE A 116 7.98 -7.13 -16.58
C PHE A 116 8.11 -6.57 -15.18
N TRP A 117 7.02 -6.64 -14.42
CA TRP A 117 7.01 -6.30 -12.99
C TRP A 117 6.00 -7.17 -12.24
N VAL A 118 6.18 -7.25 -10.93
CA VAL A 118 5.35 -8.04 -10.03
C VAL A 118 4.87 -7.17 -8.89
N ALA A 119 3.57 -7.20 -8.61
CA ALA A 119 3.01 -6.62 -7.40
C ALA A 119 3.33 -7.56 -6.22
N THR A 120 4.11 -7.09 -5.25
CA THR A 120 4.58 -7.92 -4.14
C THR A 120 4.43 -7.22 -2.79
N ASP A 121 3.27 -6.63 -2.53
CA ASP A 121 2.97 -6.10 -1.20
C ASP A 121 3.04 -7.20 -0.13
N HIS A 122 3.36 -6.82 1.10
CA HIS A 122 3.46 -7.76 2.22
C HIS A 122 2.16 -8.53 2.45
N ALA A 123 2.25 -9.84 2.45
CA ALA A 123 1.13 -10.75 2.69
C ALA A 123 0.50 -10.54 4.07
N GLU A 124 1.33 -10.26 5.08
CA GLU A 124 0.95 -10.16 6.48
C GLU A 124 -0.06 -9.04 6.78
N VAL A 125 -0.11 -8.04 5.92
CA VAL A 125 -1.02 -6.89 6.03
C VAL A 125 -2.04 -6.84 4.89
N SER A 126 -2.06 -7.86 4.06
CA SER A 126 -3.04 -7.99 2.99
C SER A 126 -4.39 -8.42 3.55
N THR A 127 -5.43 -7.71 3.17
CA THR A 127 -6.82 -8.04 3.47
C THR A 127 -7.50 -8.57 2.22
N PRO A 128 -8.64 -9.27 2.31
CA PRO A 128 -9.38 -9.72 1.12
C PRO A 128 -9.66 -8.57 0.14
N ARG A 129 -9.95 -7.37 0.65
CA ARG A 129 -10.17 -6.18 -0.17
C ARG A 129 -8.89 -5.74 -0.89
N LYS A 130 -7.77 -5.60 -0.17
CA LYS A 130 -6.49 -5.19 -0.78
C LYS A 130 -6.03 -6.20 -1.82
N TRP A 131 -6.17 -7.48 -1.52
CA TRP A 131 -5.83 -8.53 -2.47
C TRP A 131 -6.66 -8.45 -3.75
N ALA A 132 -7.98 -8.25 -3.63
CA ALA A 132 -8.85 -8.04 -4.78
C ALA A 132 -8.48 -6.78 -5.58
N GLU A 133 -8.13 -5.68 -4.89
CA GLU A 133 -7.66 -4.45 -5.56
C GLU A 133 -6.29 -4.65 -6.22
N THR A 134 -5.37 -5.44 -5.65
CA THR A 134 -4.09 -5.79 -6.28
C THR A 134 -4.30 -6.57 -7.56
N ILE A 135 -5.12 -7.63 -7.52
CA ILE A 135 -5.46 -8.42 -8.72
C ILE A 135 -6.05 -7.52 -9.81
N LYS A 136 -7.02 -6.69 -9.44
CA LYS A 136 -7.65 -5.76 -10.36
C LYS A 136 -6.68 -4.72 -10.93
N ALA A 137 -5.74 -4.22 -10.12
CA ALA A 137 -4.72 -3.29 -10.60
C ALA A 137 -3.81 -3.93 -11.62
N VAL A 138 -3.36 -5.16 -11.39
CA VAL A 138 -2.53 -5.92 -12.32
C VAL A 138 -3.30 -6.19 -13.63
N GLN A 139 -4.57 -6.59 -13.54
CA GLN A 139 -5.42 -6.78 -14.72
C GLN A 139 -5.63 -5.47 -15.50
N ASN A 140 -5.86 -4.35 -14.81
CA ASN A 140 -5.99 -3.04 -15.44
C ASN A 140 -4.68 -2.59 -16.09
N CYS A 141 -3.55 -2.84 -15.42
CA CYS A 141 -2.22 -2.58 -15.96
C CYS A 141 -1.96 -3.37 -17.25
N GLU A 142 -2.34 -4.63 -17.28
CA GLU A 142 -2.25 -5.45 -18.49
C GLU A 142 -3.20 -4.98 -19.60
N ALA A 143 -4.40 -4.54 -19.25
CA ALA A 143 -5.40 -4.07 -20.21
C ALA A 143 -5.00 -2.77 -20.92
N VAL A 144 -4.10 -1.96 -20.35
CA VAL A 144 -3.55 -0.77 -21.01
C VAL A 144 -2.64 -1.14 -22.19
N ASN A 145 -2.15 -2.37 -22.25
CA ASN A 145 -1.46 -2.90 -23.42
C ASN A 145 -2.36 -2.83 -24.65
N GLN A 146 -2.29 -1.72 -25.38
CA GLN A 146 -3.11 -1.51 -26.55
C GLN A 146 -2.66 -2.44 -27.69
N GLY A 147 -3.23 -3.66 -27.70
CA GLY A 147 -3.72 -4.31 -28.89
C GLY A 147 -2.78 -4.48 -30.05
N ASP A 148 -1.48 -4.68 -29.93
CA ASP A 148 -0.74 -5.37 -30.97
C ASP A 148 0.61 -5.94 -30.54
N ARG A 149 0.69 -7.26 -30.62
CA ARG A 149 1.86 -8.13 -30.95
C ARG A 149 3.07 -8.15 -30.04
N THR A 150 3.39 -7.11 -29.31
CA THR A 150 4.38 -7.14 -28.23
C THR A 150 3.80 -6.46 -27.02
N LYS A 151 3.53 -7.22 -25.96
CA LYS A 151 3.16 -6.63 -24.67
C LYS A 151 4.26 -5.65 -24.31
N ASP A 152 3.90 -4.38 -24.10
CA ASP A 152 4.85 -3.33 -23.71
C ASP A 152 5.36 -3.58 -22.28
N LEU A 153 4.54 -4.25 -21.45
CA LEU A 153 4.86 -4.61 -20.07
C LEU A 153 4.12 -5.92 -19.72
N ILE A 154 4.83 -6.89 -19.19
CA ILE A 154 4.25 -8.11 -18.62
C ILE A 154 4.03 -7.88 -17.14
N THR A 155 2.85 -8.23 -16.64
CA THR A 155 2.47 -7.99 -15.26
C THR A 155 2.15 -9.30 -14.55
N PHE A 156 2.55 -9.39 -13.28
CA PHE A 156 2.26 -10.57 -12.47
C PHE A 156 1.61 -10.16 -11.15
N VAL A 157 0.64 -10.95 -10.72
CA VAL A 157 0.12 -10.90 -9.35
C VAL A 157 1.09 -11.64 -8.45
N GLY A 158 1.36 -11.10 -7.30
CA GLY A 158 2.23 -11.74 -6.32
C GLY A 158 2.08 -11.12 -4.94
N PHE A 159 2.86 -11.59 -4.01
CA PHE A 159 2.99 -11.03 -2.68
C PHE A 159 4.35 -11.37 -2.09
N GLU A 160 4.78 -10.58 -1.14
CA GLU A 160 5.95 -10.89 -0.32
C GLU A 160 5.52 -11.63 0.93
N TRP A 161 6.10 -12.80 1.12
CA TRP A 161 5.91 -13.64 2.29
C TRP A 161 7.10 -13.56 3.22
N THR A 162 6.86 -13.20 4.48
CA THR A 162 7.86 -13.23 5.54
C THR A 162 7.93 -14.65 6.11
N GLN A 163 9.04 -15.35 5.86
CA GLN A 163 9.21 -16.71 6.36
C GLN A 163 9.79 -16.69 7.78
N ILE A 164 9.01 -17.12 8.75
CA ILE A 164 9.43 -17.28 10.15
C ILE A 164 9.12 -18.69 10.64
N ASP A 165 9.80 -19.11 11.72
CA ASP A 165 9.42 -20.33 12.43
C ASP A 165 8.25 -20.01 13.38
N PRO A 166 7.08 -20.66 13.23
CA PRO A 166 5.94 -20.42 14.12
C PRO A 166 6.22 -20.77 15.58
N SER A 167 7.14 -21.71 15.85
CA SER A 167 7.51 -22.15 17.19
C SER A 167 8.55 -21.24 17.84
N ASN A 168 9.37 -20.56 17.03
CA ASN A 168 10.38 -19.62 17.49
C ASN A 168 10.41 -18.39 16.58
N LYS A 169 9.68 -17.36 16.95
CA LYS A 169 9.53 -16.12 16.14
C LYS A 169 10.84 -15.35 15.94
N GLU A 170 11.91 -15.70 16.62
CA GLU A 170 13.24 -15.13 16.41
C GLU A 170 13.94 -15.76 15.20
N ASP A 171 13.51 -16.94 14.77
CA ASP A 171 14.04 -17.62 13.60
C ASP A 171 13.37 -17.08 12.33
N HIS A 172 13.98 -16.04 11.79
CA HIS A 172 13.53 -15.36 10.59
C HIS A 172 14.37 -15.81 9.39
N TYR A 173 13.73 -16.44 8.40
CA TYR A 173 14.38 -16.99 7.21
C TYR A 173 14.34 -16.05 5.99
N GLY A 174 14.00 -14.79 6.21
CA GLY A 174 13.94 -13.75 5.20
C GLY A 174 12.59 -13.69 4.49
N HIS A 175 12.54 -12.81 3.52
CA HIS A 175 11.36 -12.56 2.69
C HIS A 175 11.44 -13.35 1.39
N LYS A 176 10.31 -13.81 0.90
CA LYS A 176 10.17 -14.58 -0.33
C LYS A 176 9.08 -13.96 -1.20
N ASN A 177 9.39 -13.68 -2.45
CA ASN A 177 8.37 -13.25 -3.40
C ASN A 177 7.68 -14.46 -4.00
N VAL A 178 6.37 -14.50 -3.87
CA VAL A 178 5.50 -15.48 -4.49
C VAL A 178 4.84 -14.83 -5.70
N LEU A 179 4.97 -15.45 -6.86
CA LEU A 179 4.47 -14.94 -8.14
C LEU A 179 3.48 -15.94 -8.74
N PHE A 180 2.39 -15.43 -9.29
CA PHE A 180 1.40 -16.20 -10.02
C PHE A 180 1.50 -15.89 -11.51
N LEU A 181 1.43 -16.94 -12.34
CA LEU A 181 1.40 -16.79 -13.79
C LEU A 181 0.04 -16.34 -14.30
N GLU A 182 -0.99 -16.60 -13.52
CA GLU A 182 -2.38 -16.27 -13.85
C GLU A 182 -2.82 -15.01 -13.12
N THR A 183 -3.71 -14.28 -13.75
CA THR A 183 -4.39 -13.12 -13.18
C THR A 183 -5.89 -13.35 -12.95
N ASP A 184 -6.38 -14.54 -13.31
CA ASP A 184 -7.77 -14.93 -13.04
C ASP A 184 -7.93 -15.22 -11.54
N GLN A 185 -8.81 -14.46 -10.90
CA GLN A 185 -9.06 -14.57 -9.46
C GLN A 185 -9.50 -15.98 -9.03
N SER A 186 -10.14 -16.75 -9.92
CA SER A 186 -10.56 -18.11 -9.62
C SER A 186 -9.40 -19.11 -9.48
N LEU A 187 -8.21 -18.74 -9.97
CA LEU A 187 -6.98 -19.53 -9.92
C LEU A 187 -5.98 -19.01 -8.87
N LEU A 188 -6.35 -17.97 -8.16
CA LEU A 188 -5.54 -17.34 -7.13
C LEU A 188 -6.08 -17.68 -5.73
N PRO A 189 -5.25 -17.63 -4.69
CA PRO A 189 -5.73 -17.76 -3.33
C PRO A 189 -6.72 -16.64 -2.99
N ASN A 190 -7.63 -16.89 -2.06
CA ASN A 190 -8.59 -15.89 -1.60
C ASN A 190 -7.92 -14.70 -0.91
N VAL A 191 -6.81 -14.95 -0.24
CA VAL A 191 -5.89 -13.96 0.34
C VAL A 191 -4.47 -14.51 0.28
N PRO A 192 -3.44 -13.67 0.26
CA PRO A 192 -2.06 -14.11 0.43
C PRO A 192 -1.87 -14.80 1.79
N PHE A 193 -1.07 -15.85 1.84
CA PHE A 193 -0.68 -16.41 3.13
C PHE A 193 0.45 -15.59 3.75
N GLY A 194 0.23 -15.10 4.94
CA GLY A 194 1.21 -14.34 5.72
C GLY A 194 1.97 -15.22 6.72
N ALA A 195 2.95 -14.62 7.38
CA ALA A 195 3.59 -15.21 8.54
C ALA A 195 2.64 -15.16 9.74
N ALA A 196 2.04 -16.29 10.08
CA ALA A 196 1.08 -16.36 11.18
C ALA A 196 1.64 -15.73 12.46
N GLY A 197 0.91 -14.78 13.01
CA GLY A 197 1.14 -14.24 14.34
C GLY A 197 2.32 -13.29 14.51
N TYR A 198 3.08 -12.94 13.48
CA TYR A 198 4.23 -12.04 13.62
C TYR A 198 3.84 -10.56 13.52
N THR A 199 3.30 -10.14 12.40
CA THR A 199 2.93 -8.75 12.16
C THR A 199 1.52 -8.45 12.62
N SER A 200 0.58 -9.33 12.40
CA SER A 200 -0.80 -9.17 12.82
C SER A 200 -0.94 -9.15 14.34
N ALA A 201 -0.17 -9.95 15.10
CA ALA A 201 -0.16 -9.87 16.56
C ALA A 201 0.36 -8.52 17.06
N GLY A 202 1.38 -7.95 16.42
CA GLY A 202 1.88 -6.61 16.77
C GLY A 202 0.91 -5.49 16.38
N PHE A 203 0.16 -5.67 15.29
CA PHE A 203 -0.87 -4.71 14.85
C PHE A 203 -2.18 -4.82 15.65
N ARG A 204 -2.46 -5.98 16.25
CA ARG A 204 -3.69 -6.22 17.03
C ARG A 204 -3.58 -5.86 18.49
N ASP A 205 -2.41 -5.49 18.96
CA ASP A 205 -2.26 -4.95 20.31
C ASP A 205 -3.02 -3.61 20.41
N LEU A 206 -4.05 -3.59 21.25
CA LEU A 206 -4.89 -2.40 21.47
C LEU A 206 -4.06 -1.20 21.96
N ASP A 207 -3.01 -1.43 22.73
CA ASP A 207 -2.11 -0.38 23.20
C ASP A 207 -1.26 0.15 22.04
N GLY A 208 -0.80 -0.73 21.15
CA GLY A 208 -0.14 -0.36 19.90
C GLY A 208 -1.03 0.45 18.98
N PHE A 209 -2.30 0.08 18.87
CA PHE A 209 -3.28 0.80 18.05
C PHE A 209 -3.59 2.21 18.59
N ALA A 210 -3.80 2.35 19.90
CA ALA A 210 -4.01 3.66 20.51
C ALA A 210 -2.79 4.56 20.33
N SER A 211 -1.58 4.01 20.49
CA SER A 211 -0.33 4.71 20.25
C SER A 211 -0.18 5.15 18.81
N ALA A 212 -0.49 4.28 17.84
CA ALA A 212 -0.46 4.62 16.41
C ALA A 212 -1.42 5.77 16.09
N LYS A 213 -2.65 5.74 16.58
CA LYS A 213 -3.63 6.83 16.42
C LYS A 213 -3.11 8.17 16.97
N ILE A 214 -2.53 8.16 18.17
CA ILE A 214 -1.98 9.37 18.80
C ILE A 214 -0.79 9.90 18.00
N ASN A 215 0.09 9.02 17.52
CA ASN A 215 1.24 9.41 16.72
C ASN A 215 0.80 10.02 15.38
N MET A 216 -0.15 9.39 14.68
CA MET A 216 -0.68 9.92 13.42
C MET A 216 -1.41 11.24 13.63
N LEU A 217 -2.17 11.37 14.71
CA LEU A 217 -2.81 12.63 15.08
C LEU A 217 -1.77 13.73 15.31
N SER A 218 -0.72 13.45 16.08
CA SER A 218 0.35 14.41 16.32
C SER A 218 1.06 14.81 15.03
N ALA A 219 1.33 13.84 14.16
CA ALA A 219 1.89 14.07 12.84
C ALA A 219 0.99 14.95 11.97
N SER A 220 -0.32 14.72 11.99
CA SER A 220 -1.30 15.48 11.20
C SER A 220 -1.39 16.96 11.62
N VAL A 221 -1.09 17.28 12.89
CA VAL A 221 -1.03 18.67 13.38
C VAL A 221 0.21 19.38 12.87
N VAL A 222 1.35 18.69 12.86
CA VAL A 222 2.63 19.27 12.40
C VAL A 222 2.66 19.39 10.87
N ASP A 223 2.10 18.43 10.18
CA ASP A 223 2.03 18.37 8.72
C ASP A 223 0.57 18.40 8.25
N PHE A 224 -0.12 19.50 8.56
CA PHE A 224 -1.55 19.66 8.33
C PHE A 224 -1.95 19.52 6.85
N SER A 225 -1.08 19.85 5.92
CA SER A 225 -1.34 19.72 4.47
C SER A 225 -1.53 18.27 4.05
N ASN A 226 -0.95 17.32 4.77
CA ASN A 226 -1.03 15.88 4.50
C ASN A 226 -1.89 15.11 5.53
N ARG A 227 -2.75 15.82 6.29
CA ARG A 227 -3.58 15.22 7.36
C ARG A 227 -4.40 14.03 6.88
N ASP A 228 -4.92 14.07 5.66
CA ASP A 228 -5.75 13.01 5.09
C ASP A 228 -4.97 11.69 4.98
N ARG A 229 -3.68 11.79 4.71
CA ARG A 229 -2.80 10.62 4.65
C ARG A 229 -2.57 9.96 6.00
N TYR A 230 -2.42 10.76 7.05
CA TYR A 230 -2.32 10.22 8.40
C TYR A 230 -3.63 9.59 8.85
N ALA A 231 -4.77 10.12 8.39
CA ALA A 231 -6.08 9.54 8.62
C ALA A 231 -6.28 8.24 7.80
N ASP A 232 -5.80 8.20 6.57
CA ASP A 232 -5.84 6.99 5.73
C ASP A 232 -4.99 5.85 6.34
N PHE A 233 -3.87 6.18 6.99
CA PHE A 233 -3.11 5.17 7.74
C PHE A 233 -3.93 4.56 8.88
N ILE A 234 -4.74 5.35 9.56
CA ILE A 234 -5.64 4.84 10.61
C ILE A 234 -6.70 3.92 10.00
N ALA A 235 -7.31 4.31 8.87
CA ALA A 235 -8.28 3.47 8.15
C ALA A 235 -7.67 2.14 7.70
N PHE A 236 -6.45 2.21 7.14
CA PHE A 236 -5.67 1.03 6.77
C PHE A 236 -5.42 0.11 7.98
N TYR A 237 -4.99 0.70 9.08
CA TYR A 237 -4.71 -0.05 10.30
C TYR A 237 -5.97 -0.72 10.87
N GLU A 238 -7.10 0.00 10.89
CA GLU A 238 -8.40 -0.52 11.33
C GLU A 238 -8.85 -1.70 10.45
N GLU A 239 -8.64 -1.62 9.14
CA GLU A 239 -8.94 -2.71 8.22
C GLU A 239 -8.11 -3.95 8.52
N VAL A 240 -6.80 -3.80 8.73
CA VAL A 240 -5.90 -4.94 9.06
C VAL A 240 -6.29 -5.57 10.39
N VAL A 241 -6.59 -4.75 11.41
CA VAL A 241 -6.99 -5.24 12.74
C VAL A 241 -8.35 -5.94 12.71
N ALA A 242 -9.28 -5.46 11.87
CA ALA A 242 -10.61 -6.04 11.75
C ALA A 242 -10.62 -7.35 10.95
N ASN A 243 -9.58 -7.61 10.16
CA ASN A 243 -9.49 -8.80 9.34
C ASN A 243 -9.05 -10.01 10.19
N PRO A 244 -9.80 -11.12 10.23
CA PRO A 244 -9.36 -12.30 10.97
C PRO A 244 -8.09 -12.86 10.32
N ASP A 245 -7.07 -13.12 11.14
CA ASP A 245 -5.91 -13.90 10.67
C ASP A 245 -6.30 -15.35 10.47
N CYS A 246 -5.69 -15.92 9.46
CA CYS A 246 -5.52 -17.34 9.40
C CYS A 246 -4.50 -17.73 10.48
N ASP A 247 -4.98 -18.07 11.67
CA ASP A 247 -4.11 -18.56 12.74
C ASP A 247 -3.66 -19.99 12.39
N ILE A 248 -2.36 -20.18 12.25
CA ILE A 248 -1.77 -21.51 11.99
C ILE A 248 -2.12 -22.52 13.12
N ASN A 249 -2.49 -22.04 14.28
CA ASN A 249 -2.95 -22.88 15.39
C ASN A 249 -4.45 -23.20 15.31
N ASP A 250 -5.18 -22.56 14.41
CA ASP A 250 -6.56 -22.92 14.14
C ASP A 250 -6.58 -24.23 13.34
N ILE A 251 -7.45 -25.15 13.74
CA ILE A 251 -7.61 -26.44 13.07
C ILE A 251 -8.06 -26.27 11.60
N ASN A 252 -8.63 -25.13 11.27
CA ASN A 252 -9.12 -24.78 9.95
C ASN A 252 -8.20 -23.80 9.20
N TYR A 253 -6.95 -23.62 9.64
CA TYR A 253 -6.04 -22.69 8.96
C TYR A 253 -5.84 -23.01 7.45
N LEU A 254 -6.01 -24.27 7.05
CA LEU A 254 -5.95 -24.70 5.65
C LEU A 254 -7.11 -24.16 4.81
N ASP A 255 -8.23 -23.76 5.42
CA ASP A 255 -9.36 -23.14 4.72
C ASP A 255 -9.04 -21.68 4.33
N CYS A 256 -7.89 -21.17 4.77
CA CYS A 256 -7.40 -19.84 4.45
C CYS A 256 -6.61 -19.80 3.13
N TYR A 257 -6.23 -20.96 2.58
CA TYR A 257 -5.38 -21.07 1.38
C TYR A 257 -6.14 -21.58 0.18
#